data_ffcaa27f048eeba0c325cd0b1d4addb9
#
_entry.id   ffcaa27f048eeba0c325cd0b1d4addb9
#
_cell.length_a   1.000
_cell.length_b   1.000
_cell.length_c   1.000
_cell.angle_alpha   90.00
_cell.angle_beta   90.00
_cell.angle_gamma   90.00
#
_symmetry.space_group_name_H-M   'P 1'
#
loop_
_entity.id
_entity.type
_entity.pdbx_description
1 polymer ?
#
loop_
_entity_poly.entity_id
_entity_poly.type
_entity_poly.pdbx_seq_one_letter_code
_entity_poly.pdbx_strand_id
1 'polypeptide(L)'
;MQIARSSQGPPRRQGGLAVASQGTGLGRYRTPPLPFGLGIRHDGRMTHEVRGVIAPGKGAKVELTTIVVPDPGPGEALVRVQACGVCHTDLHYREGGIGDDFPYLLGHEAAGVVESVGEGVTSVAPGDFVVLNWRAVCGECRACKRGRPWYCFSTYNATQKMTLTDGTVLSPALGIGAFVEKTLVAAGQCTKINPAAKPEVAGLLGCGVMAGLGAAINTAPVTRGDSVAVIGCGGVGDAAVLGAVLNGARTIIGVDIDPRKLDWARQLGATHVINSRDSDPVEGIRALTDGNGADVVIEAIGRPETYRQAFYARDLAGTVVLVGVPTPDMRIDLPLLDVFGRGGALKSSWYGDCLPERDFPVLIDLYLQGRLPLEAFVSETIGIDGIEDAFAKMERGEVLRSVVTLG
;
A
#
# COMPACT_ATOMS: atom_id res chain seq x y z
N MET A 1 -25.03 1.45 11.63
CA MET A 1 -25.78 2.07 10.51
C MET A 1 -25.01 1.78 9.24
N GLN A 2 -25.61 1.00 8.37
CA GLN A 2 -25.05 0.23 7.27
C GLN A 2 -24.10 1.01 6.35
N ILE A 3 -22.87 0.51 6.20
CA ILE A 3 -22.02 0.77 5.05
C ILE A 3 -21.63 -0.60 4.45
N ALA A 4 -22.60 -1.26 3.85
CA ALA A 4 -22.40 -2.33 2.89
C ALA A 4 -23.57 -2.24 1.90
N ARG A 5 -23.36 -1.63 0.76
CA ARG A 5 -24.25 -1.79 -0.40
C ARG A 5 -23.64 -2.82 -1.31
N SER A 6 -24.13 -4.04 -1.24
CA SER A 6 -23.99 -5.05 -2.26
C SER A 6 -24.65 -4.56 -3.55
N SER A 7 -23.89 -4.43 -4.61
CA SER A 7 -24.40 -4.23 -5.98
C SER A 7 -24.79 -5.59 -6.55
N GLN A 8 -26.07 -5.93 -6.50
CA GLN A 8 -26.63 -7.02 -7.31
C GLN A 8 -26.94 -6.47 -8.71
N GLY A 9 -26.24 -6.95 -9.72
CA GLY A 9 -26.59 -6.78 -11.11
C GLY A 9 -27.70 -7.77 -11.54
N PRO A 10 -28.45 -7.50 -12.61
CA PRO A 10 -29.59 -8.30 -13.02
C PRO A 10 -29.20 -9.68 -13.60
N PRO A 11 -30.07 -10.70 -13.53
CA PRO A 11 -29.76 -12.07 -13.91
C PRO A 11 -29.63 -12.23 -15.42
N ARG A 12 -28.57 -12.87 -15.87
CA ARG A 12 -28.38 -13.30 -17.27
C ARG A 12 -29.12 -14.64 -17.51
N ARG A 13 -29.90 -14.66 -18.57
CA ARG A 13 -30.60 -15.85 -19.10
C ARG A 13 -29.61 -16.88 -19.63
N GLN A 14 -29.79 -18.11 -19.23
CA GLN A 14 -29.15 -19.29 -19.82
C GLN A 14 -29.75 -19.61 -21.17
N GLY A 15 -28.90 -19.83 -22.16
CA GLY A 15 -29.30 -20.45 -23.44
C GLY A 15 -28.17 -21.38 -23.86
N GLY A 16 -28.37 -22.68 -23.64
CA GLY A 16 -27.42 -23.69 -24.05
C GLY A 16 -27.53 -24.05 -25.53
N LEU A 17 -26.40 -24.46 -26.10
CA LEU A 17 -26.36 -25.40 -27.22
C LEU A 17 -25.00 -26.12 -27.21
N ALA A 18 -25.09 -27.43 -27.03
CA ALA A 18 -23.97 -28.35 -27.14
C ALA A 18 -23.77 -28.75 -28.61
N VAL A 19 -22.51 -28.75 -29.05
CA VAL A 19 -22.12 -29.56 -30.24
C VAL A 19 -20.78 -30.22 -29.92
N ALA A 20 -20.80 -31.53 -29.94
CA ALA A 20 -19.63 -32.41 -29.86
C ALA A 20 -18.99 -32.56 -31.25
N SER A 21 -17.69 -32.61 -31.36
CA SER A 21 -17.01 -33.33 -32.45
C SER A 21 -15.63 -33.82 -32.03
N GLN A 22 -15.36 -35.00 -32.50
CA GLN A 22 -14.33 -35.99 -32.19
C GLN A 22 -12.93 -35.59 -32.62
N GLY A 23 -11.95 -36.20 -31.99
CA GLY A 23 -10.54 -35.97 -32.13
C GLY A 23 -9.87 -36.56 -33.36
N THR A 24 -8.63 -36.18 -33.55
CA THR A 24 -7.55 -37.00 -34.12
C THR A 24 -6.23 -36.52 -33.53
N GLY A 25 -5.48 -37.48 -32.98
CA GLY A 25 -4.13 -37.23 -32.46
C GLY A 25 -3.09 -37.14 -33.58
N LEU A 26 -2.05 -36.34 -33.32
CA LEU A 26 -0.73 -36.47 -33.97
C LEU A 26 0.37 -35.77 -33.15
N GLY A 27 1.39 -36.54 -32.85
CA GLY A 27 2.80 -36.19 -32.83
C GLY A 27 3.31 -35.05 -31.90
N ARG A 28 3.94 -35.45 -30.79
CA ARG A 28 4.80 -34.54 -29.99
C ARG A 28 6.06 -34.20 -30.76
N TYR A 29 6.19 -32.96 -31.23
CA TYR A 29 7.47 -32.34 -31.56
C TYR A 29 7.92 -31.48 -30.38
N ARG A 30 9.10 -31.79 -29.80
CA ARG A 30 9.81 -30.90 -28.87
C ARG A 30 10.41 -29.76 -29.67
N THR A 31 9.95 -28.54 -29.47
CA THR A 31 10.63 -27.33 -29.92
C THR A 31 11.68 -26.88 -28.89
N PRO A 32 12.87 -26.36 -29.35
CA PRO A 32 13.85 -25.81 -28.43
C PRO A 32 13.39 -24.47 -27.82
N PRO A 33 13.93 -24.05 -26.66
CA PRO A 33 13.54 -22.79 -26.05
C PRO A 33 13.93 -21.62 -26.94
N LEU A 34 12.95 -20.75 -27.25
CA LEU A 34 13.12 -19.49 -27.97
C LEU A 34 13.77 -18.43 -27.06
N PRO A 35 14.57 -17.49 -27.61
CA PRO A 35 15.16 -16.41 -26.83
C PRO A 35 14.09 -15.44 -26.32
N PHE A 36 14.28 -14.98 -25.09
CA PHE A 36 13.42 -14.02 -24.40
C PHE A 36 13.15 -12.78 -25.26
N GLY A 37 11.87 -12.42 -25.43
CA GLY A 37 11.47 -11.11 -25.91
C GLY A 37 10.67 -10.99 -27.20
N LEU A 38 9.90 -11.99 -27.62
CA LEU A 38 8.96 -11.83 -28.74
C LEU A 38 7.53 -11.99 -28.22
N GLY A 39 6.73 -10.90 -28.33
CA GLY A 39 5.31 -10.92 -28.02
C GLY A 39 4.53 -11.94 -28.85
N ILE A 40 3.69 -12.74 -28.23
CA ILE A 40 2.81 -13.71 -28.87
C ILE A 40 1.48 -12.98 -29.20
N ARG A 41 0.94 -13.16 -30.41
CA ARG A 41 -0.36 -12.59 -30.78
C ARG A 41 -1.47 -13.53 -30.35
N HIS A 42 -2.29 -13.10 -29.40
CA HIS A 42 -3.63 -13.65 -29.15
C HIS A 42 -4.68 -12.66 -29.64
N ASP A 43 -5.58 -13.08 -30.53
CA ASP A 43 -6.66 -12.26 -31.12
C ASP A 43 -6.21 -10.91 -31.72
N GLY A 44 -5.02 -10.85 -32.32
CA GLY A 44 -4.50 -9.67 -33.00
C GLY A 44 -3.87 -8.62 -32.06
N ARG A 45 -3.81 -8.84 -30.76
CA ARG A 45 -3.11 -8.00 -29.78
C ARG A 45 -1.80 -8.64 -29.38
N MET A 46 -0.79 -7.82 -29.10
CA MET A 46 0.46 -8.30 -28.54
C MET A 46 0.29 -8.57 -27.04
N THR A 47 0.98 -9.58 -26.55
CA THR A 47 1.03 -9.93 -25.12
C THR A 47 2.48 -10.15 -24.72
N HIS A 48 2.79 -9.96 -23.44
CA HIS A 48 4.11 -10.13 -22.86
C HIS A 48 4.07 -11.29 -21.87
N GLU A 49 4.93 -12.29 -22.08
CA GLU A 49 5.17 -13.33 -21.09
C GLU A 49 6.31 -12.90 -20.17
N VAL A 50 6.04 -12.77 -18.89
CA VAL A 50 6.96 -12.24 -17.89
C VAL A 50 6.90 -13.08 -16.61
N ARG A 51 7.95 -13.03 -15.79
CA ARG A 51 7.94 -13.72 -14.49
C ARG A 51 7.18 -12.88 -13.48
N GLY A 52 6.37 -13.55 -12.66
CA GLY A 52 5.64 -12.91 -11.56
C GLY A 52 5.31 -13.88 -10.45
N VAL A 53 4.93 -13.35 -9.28
CA VAL A 53 4.62 -14.12 -8.08
C VAL A 53 3.15 -14.00 -7.74
N ILE A 54 2.49 -15.15 -7.62
CA ILE A 54 1.08 -15.26 -7.30
C ILE A 54 0.86 -15.91 -5.93
N ALA A 55 -0.28 -15.61 -5.31
CA ALA A 55 -0.89 -16.43 -4.27
C ALA A 55 -1.93 -17.34 -4.94
N PRO A 56 -1.68 -18.64 -5.12
CA PRO A 56 -2.56 -19.53 -5.89
C PRO A 56 -3.86 -19.86 -5.17
N GLY A 57 -3.89 -19.75 -3.85
CA GLY A 57 -5.03 -20.04 -2.99
C GLY A 57 -4.81 -19.56 -1.57
N LYS A 58 -5.87 -19.53 -0.79
CA LYS A 58 -5.87 -19.06 0.60
C LYS A 58 -4.87 -19.81 1.48
N GLY A 59 -3.95 -19.06 2.09
CA GLY A 59 -2.92 -19.60 2.99
C GLY A 59 -1.84 -20.45 2.31
N ALA A 60 -1.89 -20.58 0.97
CA ALA A 60 -0.85 -21.29 0.22
C ALA A 60 0.42 -20.42 0.14
N LYS A 61 1.57 -21.10 0.00
CA LYS A 61 2.83 -20.40 -0.31
C LYS A 61 2.72 -19.72 -1.66
N VAL A 62 3.41 -18.60 -1.80
CA VAL A 62 3.47 -17.91 -3.09
C VAL A 62 4.24 -18.72 -4.13
N GLU A 63 3.89 -18.56 -5.39
CA GLU A 63 4.48 -19.27 -6.52
C GLU A 63 5.04 -18.31 -7.54
N LEU A 64 6.29 -18.51 -7.93
CA LEU A 64 6.91 -17.84 -9.08
C LEU A 64 6.46 -18.56 -10.36
N THR A 65 5.83 -17.82 -11.26
CA THR A 65 5.26 -18.39 -12.49
C THR A 65 5.34 -17.41 -13.65
N THR A 66 4.93 -17.84 -14.85
CA THR A 66 4.82 -16.99 -16.03
C THR A 66 3.44 -16.33 -16.07
N ILE A 67 3.46 -15.00 -16.18
CA ILE A 67 2.28 -14.14 -16.29
C ILE A 67 2.18 -13.64 -17.72
N VAL A 68 0.99 -13.68 -18.28
CA VAL A 68 0.66 -13.10 -19.61
C VAL A 68 0.04 -11.72 -19.39
N VAL A 69 0.77 -10.69 -19.77
CA VAL A 69 0.34 -9.29 -19.66
C VAL A 69 -0.05 -8.77 -21.03
N PRO A 70 -1.29 -8.31 -21.25
CA PRO A 70 -1.70 -7.75 -22.54
C PRO A 70 -1.15 -6.33 -22.74
N ASP A 71 -1.08 -5.89 -24.00
CA ASP A 71 -0.87 -4.49 -24.34
C ASP A 71 -1.98 -3.61 -23.75
N PRO A 72 -1.68 -2.33 -23.37
CA PRO A 72 -2.64 -1.46 -22.72
C PRO A 72 -3.82 -1.11 -23.64
N GLY A 73 -5.02 -1.23 -23.10
CA GLY A 73 -6.25 -0.73 -23.70
C GLY A 73 -6.47 0.76 -23.41
N PRO A 74 -7.60 1.34 -23.87
CA PRO A 74 -7.91 2.75 -23.61
C PRO A 74 -7.84 3.10 -22.13
N GLY A 75 -7.10 4.17 -21.79
CA GLY A 75 -6.94 4.63 -20.40
C GLY A 75 -5.98 3.81 -19.53
N GLU A 76 -5.25 2.84 -20.10
CA GLU A 76 -4.33 1.95 -19.38
C GLU A 76 -2.86 2.24 -19.71
N ALA A 77 -1.97 1.78 -18.85
CA ALA A 77 -0.53 1.86 -19.02
C ALA A 77 0.14 0.52 -18.68
N LEU A 78 1.07 0.10 -19.51
CA LEU A 78 2.00 -1.00 -19.26
C LEU A 78 3.25 -0.44 -18.60
N VAL A 79 3.57 -0.94 -17.42
CA VAL A 79 4.71 -0.48 -16.63
C VAL A 79 5.71 -1.62 -16.42
N ARG A 80 6.95 -1.40 -16.81
CA ARG A 80 8.07 -2.25 -16.44
C ARG A 80 8.46 -1.91 -15.01
N VAL A 81 8.20 -2.83 -14.10
CA VAL A 81 8.48 -2.68 -12.66
C VAL A 81 9.99 -2.81 -12.44
N GLN A 82 10.56 -1.89 -11.67
CA GLN A 82 11.97 -1.92 -11.29
C GLN A 82 12.16 -2.36 -9.85
N ALA A 83 11.25 -1.96 -8.97
CA ALA A 83 11.25 -2.39 -7.58
C ALA A 83 9.83 -2.42 -7.00
N CYS A 84 9.60 -3.31 -6.03
CA CYS A 84 8.35 -3.41 -5.30
C CYS A 84 8.58 -3.79 -3.85
N GLY A 85 8.07 -3.00 -2.91
CA GLY A 85 8.10 -3.28 -1.47
C GLY A 85 7.19 -4.45 -1.08
N VAL A 86 7.61 -5.23 -0.07
CA VAL A 86 6.82 -6.31 0.52
C VAL A 86 6.04 -5.76 1.71
N CYS A 87 4.72 -5.86 1.67
CA CYS A 87 3.80 -5.24 2.65
C CYS A 87 2.91 -6.29 3.35
N HIS A 88 2.47 -5.98 4.58
CA HIS A 88 1.47 -6.80 5.29
C HIS A 88 0.16 -6.94 4.51
N THR A 89 -0.19 -5.99 3.66
CA THR A 89 -1.35 -6.09 2.77
C THR A 89 -1.22 -7.27 1.80
N ASP A 90 -0.03 -7.54 1.26
CA ASP A 90 0.22 -8.70 0.38
C ASP A 90 0.04 -10.01 1.15
N LEU A 91 0.54 -10.05 2.39
CA LEU A 91 0.33 -11.19 3.28
C LEU A 91 -1.16 -11.40 3.60
N HIS A 92 -1.90 -10.32 3.86
CA HIS A 92 -3.34 -10.41 4.08
C HIS A 92 -4.10 -10.92 2.85
N TYR A 93 -3.68 -10.56 1.62
CA TYR A 93 -4.23 -11.16 0.40
C TYR A 93 -3.93 -12.66 0.35
N ARG A 94 -2.68 -13.07 0.61
CA ARG A 94 -2.29 -14.49 0.64
C ARG A 94 -3.13 -15.29 1.65
N GLU A 95 -3.37 -14.73 2.84
CA GLU A 95 -4.14 -15.37 3.92
C GLU A 95 -5.66 -15.30 3.72
N GLY A 96 -6.16 -14.64 2.66
CA GLY A 96 -7.59 -14.47 2.40
C GLY A 96 -8.27 -13.52 3.39
N GLY A 97 -7.52 -12.56 3.95
CA GLY A 97 -8.06 -11.50 4.82
C GLY A 97 -8.68 -10.35 4.05
N ILE A 98 -8.40 -10.21 2.75
CA ILE A 98 -8.88 -9.12 1.88
C ILE A 98 -9.66 -9.67 0.67
N GLY A 99 -10.33 -10.77 0.78
CA GLY A 99 -11.13 -11.35 -0.30
C GLY A 99 -10.70 -12.77 -0.65
N ASP A 100 -11.48 -13.40 -1.56
CA ASP A 100 -11.32 -14.80 -1.94
C ASP A 100 -11.20 -14.98 -3.46
N ASP A 101 -10.85 -13.91 -4.21
CA ASP A 101 -10.75 -13.93 -5.69
C ASP A 101 -9.39 -14.47 -6.16
N PHE A 102 -8.99 -15.63 -5.68
CA PHE A 102 -7.75 -16.31 -6.06
C PHE A 102 -7.78 -16.82 -7.53
N PRO A 103 -6.60 -16.88 -8.21
CA PRO A 103 -5.27 -16.53 -7.74
C PRO A 103 -5.00 -15.02 -7.75
N TYR A 104 -4.30 -14.51 -6.73
CA TYR A 104 -3.89 -13.11 -6.66
C TYR A 104 -2.48 -12.92 -7.25
N LEU A 105 -2.30 -11.94 -8.12
CA LEU A 105 -1.00 -11.36 -8.45
C LEU A 105 -0.68 -10.31 -7.38
N LEU A 106 0.31 -10.58 -6.55
CA LEU A 106 0.67 -9.76 -5.40
C LEU A 106 1.56 -8.55 -5.77
N GLY A 107 1.86 -7.71 -4.77
CA GLY A 107 2.70 -6.53 -4.92
C GLY A 107 1.92 -5.26 -5.28
N HIS A 108 2.20 -4.15 -4.56
CA HIS A 108 1.49 -2.88 -4.77
C HIS A 108 2.30 -1.64 -4.35
N GLU A 109 3.48 -1.79 -3.75
CA GLU A 109 4.41 -0.70 -3.38
C GLU A 109 5.50 -0.56 -4.44
N ALA A 110 5.16 -0.17 -5.68
CA ALA A 110 6.07 -0.30 -6.79
C ALA A 110 6.45 1.01 -7.48
N ALA A 111 7.69 1.03 -8.00
CA ALA A 111 8.15 2.02 -8.94
C ALA A 111 8.69 1.36 -10.21
N GLY A 112 8.55 2.04 -11.34
CA GLY A 112 8.98 1.52 -12.63
C GLY A 112 8.88 2.53 -13.74
N VAL A 113 9.09 2.07 -14.97
CA VAL A 113 9.06 2.92 -16.16
C VAL A 113 7.88 2.52 -17.04
N VAL A 114 7.11 3.49 -17.48
CA VAL A 114 6.03 3.30 -18.46
C VAL A 114 6.63 2.83 -19.77
N GLU A 115 6.22 1.67 -20.28
CA GLU A 115 6.68 1.16 -21.58
C GLU A 115 5.76 1.57 -22.74
N SER A 116 4.44 1.50 -22.49
CA SER A 116 3.43 1.90 -23.46
C SER A 116 2.16 2.36 -22.77
N VAL A 117 1.35 3.12 -23.48
CA VAL A 117 0.05 3.64 -22.99
C VAL A 117 -1.03 3.37 -24.01
N GLY A 118 -2.26 3.17 -23.54
CA GLY A 118 -3.43 3.01 -24.37
C GLY A 118 -4.00 4.33 -24.88
N GLU A 119 -5.01 4.22 -25.74
CA GLU A 119 -5.70 5.38 -26.30
C GLU A 119 -6.27 6.29 -25.20
N GLY A 120 -6.17 7.60 -25.41
CA GLY A 120 -6.71 8.63 -24.51
C GLY A 120 -5.87 8.93 -23.28
N VAL A 121 -4.76 8.23 -23.05
CA VAL A 121 -3.85 8.53 -21.94
C VAL A 121 -3.02 9.77 -22.25
N THR A 122 -3.07 10.75 -21.35
CA THR A 122 -2.31 12.02 -21.46
C THR A 122 -1.52 12.36 -20.19
N SER A 123 -1.78 11.63 -19.08
CA SER A 123 -1.13 11.87 -17.78
C SER A 123 0.30 11.36 -17.70
N VAL A 124 0.60 10.29 -18.43
CA VAL A 124 1.93 9.67 -18.50
C VAL A 124 2.25 9.27 -19.94
N ALA A 125 3.54 9.09 -20.22
CA ALA A 125 4.04 8.71 -21.54
C ALA A 125 5.13 7.62 -21.42
N PRO A 126 5.42 6.87 -22.49
CA PRO A 126 6.56 5.94 -22.51
C PRO A 126 7.87 6.63 -22.13
N GLY A 127 8.62 5.99 -21.24
CA GLY A 127 9.86 6.51 -20.65
C GLY A 127 9.66 7.28 -19.34
N ASP A 128 8.44 7.61 -18.94
CA ASP A 128 8.19 8.24 -17.64
C ASP A 128 8.48 7.28 -16.49
N PHE A 129 9.23 7.76 -15.49
CA PHE A 129 9.44 7.04 -14.24
C PHE A 129 8.31 7.36 -13.28
N VAL A 130 7.64 6.31 -12.78
CA VAL A 130 6.40 6.42 -12.01
C VAL A 130 6.44 5.60 -10.72
N VAL A 131 5.71 6.09 -9.72
CA VAL A 131 5.27 5.29 -8.58
C VAL A 131 3.85 4.83 -8.82
N LEU A 132 3.58 3.55 -8.59
CA LEU A 132 2.24 2.98 -8.67
C LEU A 132 1.45 3.24 -7.41
N ASN A 133 0.17 3.53 -7.55
CA ASN A 133 -0.74 3.79 -6.45
C ASN A 133 -2.11 3.16 -6.73
N TRP A 134 -2.84 2.82 -5.67
CA TRP A 134 -4.16 2.19 -5.77
C TRP A 134 -5.33 3.19 -5.78
N ARG A 135 -5.06 4.47 -6.00
CA ARG A 135 -6.02 5.59 -5.90
C ARG A 135 -6.18 6.35 -7.21
N ALA A 136 -6.48 5.66 -8.32
CA ALA A 136 -6.94 6.33 -9.53
C ALA A 136 -8.31 6.98 -9.28
N VAL A 137 -8.32 8.22 -8.82
CA VAL A 137 -9.54 8.92 -8.41
C VAL A 137 -10.41 9.27 -9.60
N CYS A 138 -11.74 9.09 -9.49
CA CYS A 138 -12.66 9.28 -10.62
C CYS A 138 -12.90 10.74 -11.00
N GLY A 139 -12.57 11.72 -10.16
CA GLY A 139 -12.85 13.15 -10.40
C GLY A 139 -14.32 13.56 -10.28
N GLU A 140 -15.28 12.65 -10.37
CA GLU A 140 -16.71 12.96 -10.56
C GLU A 140 -17.59 12.66 -9.35
N CYS A 141 -17.18 11.76 -8.45
CA CYS A 141 -17.99 11.40 -7.28
C CYS A 141 -18.15 12.59 -6.33
N ARG A 142 -19.06 12.43 -5.36
CA ARG A 142 -19.35 13.48 -4.37
C ARG A 142 -18.09 13.92 -3.61
N ALA A 143 -17.20 13.00 -3.25
CA ALA A 143 -15.97 13.32 -2.53
C ALA A 143 -15.04 14.18 -3.39
N CYS A 144 -14.81 13.79 -4.65
CA CYS A 144 -13.99 14.55 -5.60
C CYS A 144 -14.55 15.96 -5.83
N LYS A 145 -15.85 16.09 -6.11
CA LYS A 145 -16.52 17.38 -6.33
C LYS A 145 -16.52 18.30 -5.10
N ARG A 146 -16.34 17.76 -3.90
CA ARG A 146 -16.21 18.52 -2.65
C ARG A 146 -14.76 18.85 -2.28
N GLY A 147 -13.79 18.59 -3.17
CA GLY A 147 -12.38 18.83 -2.91
C GLY A 147 -11.76 17.88 -1.88
N ARG A 148 -12.30 16.66 -1.74
CA ARG A 148 -11.77 15.61 -0.87
C ARG A 148 -11.52 14.31 -1.67
N PRO A 149 -10.71 14.34 -2.73
CA PRO A 149 -10.51 13.18 -3.62
C PRO A 149 -9.87 11.98 -2.92
N TRP A 150 -9.16 12.17 -1.81
CA TRP A 150 -8.66 11.07 -0.97
C TRP A 150 -9.76 10.22 -0.34
N TYR A 151 -11.01 10.67 -0.33
CA TYR A 151 -12.21 9.88 0.00
C TYR A 151 -12.97 9.39 -1.23
N CYS A 152 -12.33 9.32 -2.40
CA CYS A 152 -12.93 8.70 -3.57
C CYS A 152 -13.01 7.18 -3.40
N PHE A 153 -14.23 6.62 -3.36
CA PHE A 153 -14.47 5.17 -3.37
C PHE A 153 -14.93 4.64 -4.74
N SER A 154 -14.88 5.49 -5.77
CA SER A 154 -15.11 5.12 -7.17
C SER A 154 -13.79 5.14 -7.95
N THR A 155 -12.73 4.67 -7.33
CA THR A 155 -11.43 4.47 -7.99
C THR A 155 -11.57 3.38 -9.05
N TYR A 156 -10.79 3.48 -10.13
CA TYR A 156 -10.82 2.53 -11.23
C TYR A 156 -9.45 1.87 -11.41
N ASN A 157 -9.48 0.66 -11.95
CA ASN A 157 -8.31 -0.16 -12.25
C ASN A 157 -8.32 -0.50 -13.75
N ALA A 158 -7.26 -1.14 -14.24
CA ALA A 158 -7.23 -1.68 -15.59
C ALA A 158 -8.40 -2.64 -15.83
N THR A 159 -8.99 -2.56 -17.01
CA THR A 159 -10.13 -3.39 -17.43
C THR A 159 -9.68 -4.69 -18.05
N GLN A 160 -8.57 -4.66 -18.80
CA GLN A 160 -7.96 -5.86 -19.33
C GLN A 160 -7.37 -6.71 -18.23
N LYS A 161 -7.28 -8.02 -18.44
CA LYS A 161 -6.86 -8.96 -17.41
C LYS A 161 -5.52 -9.57 -17.75
N MET A 162 -4.62 -9.55 -16.76
CA MET A 162 -3.44 -10.40 -16.75
C MET A 162 -3.88 -11.83 -16.46
N THR A 163 -3.22 -12.82 -17.07
CA THR A 163 -3.58 -14.23 -16.93
C THR A 163 -2.34 -15.09 -16.71
N LEU A 164 -2.57 -16.32 -16.30
CA LEU A 164 -1.58 -17.38 -16.45
C LEU A 164 -1.55 -17.86 -17.90
N THR A 165 -0.57 -18.69 -18.25
CA THR A 165 -0.40 -19.24 -19.61
C THR A 165 -1.52 -20.19 -20.04
N ASP A 166 -2.29 -20.72 -19.11
CA ASP A 166 -3.48 -21.54 -19.35
C ASP A 166 -4.78 -20.71 -19.52
N GLY A 167 -4.67 -19.38 -19.43
CA GLY A 167 -5.79 -18.45 -19.53
C GLY A 167 -6.50 -18.16 -18.20
N THR A 168 -6.04 -18.72 -17.06
CA THR A 168 -6.59 -18.39 -15.75
C THR A 168 -6.40 -16.91 -15.44
N VAL A 169 -7.49 -16.19 -15.17
CA VAL A 169 -7.49 -14.76 -14.89
C VAL A 169 -6.93 -14.50 -13.50
N LEU A 170 -6.03 -13.54 -13.41
CA LEU A 170 -5.42 -13.09 -12.14
C LEU A 170 -6.17 -11.89 -11.54
N SER A 171 -6.27 -11.88 -10.21
CA SER A 171 -6.75 -10.74 -9.44
C SER A 171 -5.55 -9.93 -8.94
N PRO A 172 -5.27 -8.72 -9.49
CA PRO A 172 -4.11 -7.94 -9.04
C PRO A 172 -4.38 -7.32 -7.67
N ALA A 173 -3.45 -7.50 -6.72
CA ALA A 173 -3.53 -6.91 -5.39
C ALA A 173 -3.66 -5.38 -5.49
N LEU A 174 -4.69 -4.81 -4.85
CA LEU A 174 -5.07 -3.40 -4.94
C LEU A 174 -5.21 -2.86 -6.39
N GLY A 175 -5.51 -3.74 -7.35
CA GLY A 175 -5.61 -3.38 -8.77
C GLY A 175 -4.26 -3.06 -9.43
N ILE A 176 -3.14 -3.45 -8.80
CA ILE A 176 -1.77 -3.18 -9.27
C ILE A 176 -1.06 -4.47 -9.67
N GLY A 177 -0.88 -5.41 -8.72
CA GLY A 177 -0.19 -6.67 -8.97
C GLY A 177 1.23 -6.47 -9.51
N ALA A 178 2.19 -6.07 -8.65
CA ALA A 178 3.51 -5.60 -9.08
C ALA A 178 4.68 -6.50 -8.67
N PHE A 179 4.46 -7.67 -8.08
CA PHE A 179 5.49 -8.69 -7.99
C PHE A 179 5.63 -9.42 -9.33
N VAL A 180 5.94 -8.65 -10.36
CA VAL A 180 6.03 -9.11 -11.75
C VAL A 180 6.92 -8.14 -12.54
N GLU A 181 7.62 -8.63 -13.57
CA GLU A 181 8.52 -7.79 -14.37
C GLU A 181 7.78 -6.67 -15.12
N LYS A 182 6.53 -6.91 -15.53
CA LYS A 182 5.64 -5.90 -16.15
C LYS A 182 4.23 -6.05 -15.60
N THR A 183 3.59 -4.94 -15.28
CA THR A 183 2.19 -4.92 -14.85
C THR A 183 1.36 -3.98 -15.71
N LEU A 184 0.07 -4.29 -15.81
CA LEU A 184 -0.92 -3.48 -16.51
C LEU A 184 -1.83 -2.78 -15.49
N VAL A 185 -1.87 -1.47 -15.54
CA VAL A 185 -2.63 -0.63 -14.59
C VAL A 185 -3.47 0.42 -15.34
N ALA A 186 -4.47 0.99 -14.68
CA ALA A 186 -5.09 2.21 -15.18
C ALA A 186 -4.05 3.35 -15.13
N ALA A 187 -4.02 4.21 -16.15
CA ALA A 187 -3.04 5.29 -16.22
C ALA A 187 -3.08 6.23 -15.00
N GLY A 188 -4.25 6.44 -14.40
CA GLY A 188 -4.41 7.19 -13.14
C GLY A 188 -3.79 6.52 -11.90
N GLN A 189 -3.33 5.27 -12.01
CA GLN A 189 -2.55 4.60 -10.96
C GLN A 189 -1.05 4.88 -11.09
N CYS A 190 -0.62 5.61 -12.12
CA CYS A 190 0.77 5.98 -12.36
C CYS A 190 0.98 7.44 -11.96
N THR A 191 1.83 7.69 -10.98
CA THR A 191 2.25 9.06 -10.62
C THR A 191 3.67 9.28 -11.07
N LYS A 192 3.86 10.21 -12.02
CA LYS A 192 5.19 10.59 -12.53
C LYS A 192 6.00 11.29 -11.44
N ILE A 193 7.24 10.87 -11.29
CA ILE A 193 8.19 11.44 -10.33
C ILE A 193 9.56 11.69 -10.99
N ASN A 194 10.44 12.35 -10.25
CA ASN A 194 11.80 12.62 -10.70
C ASN A 194 12.58 11.30 -10.90
N PRO A 195 13.12 11.03 -12.11
CA PRO A 195 13.82 9.78 -12.41
C PRO A 195 15.18 9.62 -11.71
N ALA A 196 15.68 10.63 -11.01
CA ALA A 196 16.86 10.52 -10.17
C ALA A 196 16.61 9.76 -8.86
N ALA A 197 15.34 9.51 -8.49
CA ALA A 197 15.01 8.73 -7.31
C ALA A 197 15.28 7.25 -7.55
N LYS A 198 15.80 6.56 -6.51
CA LYS A 198 16.00 5.11 -6.54
C LYS A 198 14.65 4.39 -6.55
N PRO A 199 14.41 3.43 -7.44
CA PRO A 199 13.14 2.72 -7.52
C PRO A 199 12.80 1.97 -6.22
N GLU A 200 13.79 1.40 -5.52
CA GLU A 200 13.61 0.68 -4.25
C GLU A 200 13.06 1.57 -3.13
N VAL A 201 13.33 2.85 -3.23
CA VAL A 201 12.90 3.86 -2.26
C VAL A 201 11.57 4.49 -2.68
N ALA A 202 11.47 4.86 -3.95
CA ALA A 202 10.31 5.55 -4.48
C ALA A 202 9.02 4.71 -4.40
N GLY A 203 9.11 3.40 -4.69
CA GLY A 203 7.98 2.47 -4.63
C GLY A 203 7.30 2.42 -3.27
N LEU A 204 8.03 2.64 -2.19
CA LEU A 204 7.50 2.61 -0.82
C LEU A 204 6.42 3.68 -0.54
N LEU A 205 6.40 4.76 -1.33
CA LEU A 205 5.33 5.76 -1.28
C LEU A 205 3.99 5.20 -1.76
N GLY A 206 3.99 4.09 -2.49
CA GLY A 206 2.78 3.43 -2.98
C GLY A 206 1.83 2.95 -1.88
N CYS A 207 2.28 2.79 -0.62
CA CYS A 207 1.42 2.32 0.48
C CYS A 207 1.88 2.84 1.86
N GLY A 208 2.59 2.01 2.62
CA GLY A 208 2.78 2.19 4.05
C GLY A 208 3.54 3.44 4.45
N VAL A 209 4.59 3.81 3.72
CA VAL A 209 5.37 5.02 4.02
C VAL A 209 4.51 6.27 3.81
N MET A 210 3.74 6.34 2.71
CA MET A 210 2.81 7.47 2.50
C MET A 210 1.69 7.51 3.54
N ALA A 211 1.16 6.34 3.93
CA ALA A 211 0.12 6.28 4.95
C ALA A 211 0.58 6.90 6.28
N GLY A 212 1.80 6.58 6.71
CA GLY A 212 2.38 7.14 7.93
C GLY A 212 2.74 8.62 7.82
N LEU A 213 3.47 9.02 6.77
CA LEU A 213 3.79 10.42 6.52
C LEU A 213 2.54 11.29 6.48
N GLY A 214 1.54 10.86 5.70
CA GLY A 214 0.31 11.61 5.51
C GLY A 214 -0.57 11.66 6.76
N ALA A 215 -0.48 10.69 7.66
CA ALA A 215 -1.18 10.74 8.94
C ALA A 215 -0.77 11.96 9.76
N ALA A 216 0.52 12.26 9.78
CA ALA A 216 1.06 13.43 10.49
C ALA A 216 0.94 14.73 9.67
N ILE A 217 1.10 14.67 8.34
CA ILE A 217 1.16 15.85 7.47
C ILE A 217 -0.24 16.32 7.05
N ASN A 218 -1.12 15.39 6.65
CA ASN A 218 -2.40 15.71 6.03
C ASN A 218 -3.60 15.50 6.98
N THR A 219 -3.66 14.35 7.67
CA THR A 219 -4.86 13.97 8.45
C THR A 219 -4.94 14.71 9.78
N ALA A 220 -3.86 14.72 10.56
CA ALA A 220 -3.72 15.60 11.72
C ALA A 220 -2.56 16.55 11.44
N PRO A 221 -2.78 17.66 10.79
CA PRO A 221 -1.70 18.54 10.39
C PRO A 221 -0.92 18.99 11.62
N VAL A 222 0.12 18.20 11.95
CA VAL A 222 1.05 18.49 13.02
C VAL A 222 1.70 19.84 12.76
N THR A 223 1.77 20.67 13.76
CA THR A 223 2.36 22.00 13.65
C THR A 223 3.63 22.12 14.49
N ARG A 224 4.38 23.19 14.23
CA ARG A 224 5.59 23.46 14.99
C ARG A 224 5.27 23.64 16.46
N GLY A 225 5.95 22.85 17.28
CA GLY A 225 5.82 22.91 18.74
C GLY A 225 4.88 21.88 19.35
N ASP A 226 4.08 21.16 18.51
CA ASP A 226 3.22 20.09 18.98
C ASP A 226 4.00 18.94 19.61
N SER A 227 3.35 18.24 20.51
CA SER A 227 3.73 16.92 21.00
C SER A 227 2.97 15.85 20.22
N VAL A 228 3.70 14.86 19.70
CA VAL A 228 3.15 13.76 18.90
C VAL A 228 3.52 12.43 19.53
N ALA A 229 2.56 11.56 19.77
CA ALA A 229 2.80 10.18 20.15
C ALA A 229 2.41 9.24 19.00
N VAL A 230 3.26 8.26 18.70
CA VAL A 230 3.00 7.23 17.68
C VAL A 230 2.99 5.87 18.36
N ILE A 231 1.83 5.20 18.35
CA ILE A 231 1.65 3.88 18.94
C ILE A 231 1.77 2.82 17.83
N GLY A 232 2.85 2.04 17.90
CA GLY A 232 3.28 1.08 16.88
C GLY A 232 4.38 1.66 15.99
N CYS A 233 5.63 1.27 16.25
CA CYS A 233 6.84 1.71 15.53
C CYS A 233 7.25 0.65 14.48
N GLY A 234 6.36 0.31 13.57
CA GLY A 234 6.67 -0.43 12.34
C GLY A 234 6.79 0.53 11.17
N GLY A 235 6.88 0.01 9.93
CA GLY A 235 7.09 0.84 8.75
C GLY A 235 6.11 2.01 8.56
N VAL A 236 4.84 1.84 8.98
CA VAL A 236 3.83 2.91 8.95
C VAL A 236 4.03 3.91 10.11
N GLY A 237 4.24 3.40 11.32
CA GLY A 237 4.42 4.26 12.49
C GLY A 237 5.71 5.08 12.42
N ASP A 238 6.79 4.47 11.97
CA ASP A 238 8.06 5.15 11.78
C ASP A 238 7.99 6.22 10.67
N ALA A 239 7.18 5.97 9.64
CA ALA A 239 6.87 7.01 8.66
C ALA A 239 6.03 8.16 9.27
N ALA A 240 5.15 7.87 10.23
CA ALA A 240 4.43 8.92 10.97
C ALA A 240 5.37 9.72 11.88
N VAL A 241 6.34 9.07 12.54
CA VAL A 241 7.43 9.76 13.27
C VAL A 241 8.16 10.74 12.34
N LEU A 242 8.58 10.28 11.17
CA LEU A 242 9.27 11.12 10.20
C LEU A 242 8.38 12.26 9.67
N GLY A 243 7.09 12.02 9.47
CA GLY A 243 6.10 13.05 9.12
C GLY A 243 5.97 14.13 10.21
N ALA A 244 6.01 13.74 11.48
CA ALA A 244 6.01 14.68 12.61
C ALA A 244 7.29 15.51 12.65
N VAL A 245 8.45 14.91 12.35
CA VAL A 245 9.74 15.65 12.22
C VAL A 245 9.65 16.68 11.12
N LEU A 246 9.16 16.32 9.92
CA LEU A 246 9.03 17.23 8.79
C LEU A 246 8.15 18.44 9.10
N ASN A 247 7.11 18.25 9.90
CA ASN A 247 6.19 19.32 10.30
C ASN A 247 6.67 20.11 11.52
N GLY A 248 7.81 19.72 12.12
CA GLY A 248 8.46 20.48 13.19
C GLY A 248 7.85 20.25 14.58
N ALA A 249 7.31 19.07 14.85
CA ALA A 249 6.89 18.67 16.20
C ALA A 249 8.05 18.84 17.19
N ARG A 250 7.75 19.34 18.39
CA ARG A 250 8.74 19.57 19.45
C ARG A 250 9.08 18.28 20.19
N THR A 251 8.08 17.50 20.50
CA THR A 251 8.19 16.24 21.24
C THR A 251 7.58 15.14 20.39
N ILE A 252 8.35 14.10 20.08
CA ILE A 252 7.91 12.95 19.29
C ILE A 252 8.19 11.69 20.07
N ILE A 253 7.13 10.97 20.44
CA ILE A 253 7.17 9.81 21.34
C ILE A 253 6.80 8.55 20.55
N GLY A 254 7.77 7.65 20.32
CA GLY A 254 7.51 6.33 19.74
C GLY A 254 7.13 5.33 20.83
N VAL A 255 6.08 4.53 20.60
CA VAL A 255 5.59 3.49 21.53
C VAL A 255 5.53 2.15 20.81
N ASP A 256 6.24 1.16 21.30
CA ASP A 256 6.18 -0.23 20.80
C ASP A 256 6.54 -1.22 21.92
N ILE A 257 6.28 -2.51 21.68
CA ILE A 257 6.69 -3.61 22.56
C ILE A 257 8.09 -4.16 22.20
N ASP A 258 8.60 -3.86 21.01
CA ASP A 258 9.85 -4.40 20.48
C ASP A 258 10.95 -3.32 20.57
N PRO A 259 12.01 -3.54 21.36
CA PRO A 259 13.09 -2.54 21.51
C PRO A 259 13.80 -2.23 20.18
N ARG A 260 13.88 -3.18 19.23
CA ARG A 260 14.49 -2.93 17.92
C ARG A 260 13.70 -1.87 17.13
N LYS A 261 12.37 -1.92 17.19
CA LYS A 261 11.49 -0.94 16.55
C LYS A 261 11.59 0.43 17.20
N LEU A 262 11.75 0.46 18.51
CA LEU A 262 12.00 1.71 19.24
C LEU A 262 13.33 2.36 18.85
N ASP A 263 14.35 1.57 18.55
CA ASP A 263 15.63 2.08 18.04
C ASP A 263 15.50 2.64 16.61
N TRP A 264 14.70 2.02 15.74
CA TRP A 264 14.37 2.59 14.42
C TRP A 264 13.61 3.90 14.54
N ALA A 265 12.61 3.98 15.44
CA ALA A 265 11.89 5.23 15.69
C ALA A 265 12.83 6.36 16.14
N ARG A 266 13.83 6.09 17.01
CA ARG A 266 14.85 7.07 17.40
C ARG A 266 15.69 7.54 16.22
N GLN A 267 16.14 6.62 15.37
CA GLN A 267 16.93 6.94 14.17
C GLN A 267 16.15 7.82 13.19
N LEU A 268 14.83 7.66 13.14
CA LEU A 268 13.93 8.45 12.29
C LEU A 268 13.43 9.74 12.94
N GLY A 269 13.87 10.04 14.18
CA GLY A 269 13.69 11.32 14.83
C GLY A 269 12.72 11.36 15.99
N ALA A 270 12.31 10.21 16.56
CA ALA A 270 11.61 10.18 17.83
C ALA A 270 12.52 10.74 18.93
N THR A 271 12.05 11.77 19.65
CA THR A 271 12.77 12.39 20.77
C THR A 271 12.75 11.52 22.01
N HIS A 272 11.72 10.71 22.17
CA HIS A 272 11.51 9.78 23.26
C HIS A 272 10.90 8.49 22.75
N VAL A 273 11.12 7.40 23.49
CA VAL A 273 10.44 6.12 23.22
C VAL A 273 9.97 5.48 24.51
N ILE A 274 8.88 4.72 24.42
CA ILE A 274 8.28 3.98 25.51
C ILE A 274 8.14 2.52 25.10
N ASN A 275 8.74 1.60 25.88
CA ASN A 275 8.44 0.17 25.75
C ASN A 275 7.17 -0.14 26.53
N SER A 276 6.09 -0.43 25.84
CA SER A 276 4.79 -0.70 26.46
C SER A 276 4.68 -2.09 27.13
N ARG A 277 5.74 -2.90 27.09
CA ARG A 277 5.87 -4.09 27.98
C ARG A 277 6.28 -3.73 29.39
N ASP A 278 7.03 -2.65 29.53
CA ASP A 278 7.68 -2.28 30.81
C ASP A 278 6.87 -1.24 31.57
N SER A 279 6.01 -0.46 30.87
CA SER A 279 5.23 0.62 31.45
C SER A 279 3.92 0.88 30.70
N ASP A 280 2.94 1.48 31.39
CA ASP A 280 1.71 1.95 30.76
C ASP A 280 2.02 3.07 29.75
N PRO A 281 1.67 2.92 28.47
CA PRO A 281 2.00 3.93 27.47
C PRO A 281 1.24 5.24 27.67
N VAL A 282 0.02 5.22 28.22
CA VAL A 282 -0.77 6.43 28.49
C VAL A 282 -0.09 7.29 29.54
N GLU A 283 0.29 6.67 30.66
CA GLU A 283 1.01 7.36 31.74
C GLU A 283 2.41 7.81 31.29
N GLY A 284 3.10 7.00 30.51
CA GLY A 284 4.40 7.37 29.94
C GLY A 284 4.32 8.59 29.02
N ILE A 285 3.33 8.64 28.11
CA ILE A 285 3.10 9.80 27.24
C ILE A 285 2.77 11.04 28.07
N ARG A 286 1.90 10.93 29.06
CA ARG A 286 1.56 12.05 29.94
C ARG A 286 2.75 12.57 30.72
N ALA A 287 3.59 11.70 31.26
CA ALA A 287 4.81 12.08 31.96
C ALA A 287 5.79 12.90 31.08
N LEU A 288 5.83 12.60 29.77
CA LEU A 288 6.66 13.31 28.81
C LEU A 288 6.01 14.59 28.23
N THR A 289 4.76 14.87 28.62
CA THR A 289 3.96 16.01 28.14
C THR A 289 3.35 16.80 29.30
N ASP A 290 4.11 16.97 30.37
CA ASP A 290 3.76 17.76 31.57
C ASP A 290 2.41 17.34 32.22
N GLY A 291 2.03 16.08 32.11
CA GLY A 291 0.79 15.51 32.65
C GLY A 291 -0.43 15.65 31.73
N ASN A 292 -0.35 16.37 30.63
CA ASN A 292 -1.51 16.71 29.78
C ASN A 292 -1.87 15.58 28.80
N GLY A 293 -0.88 14.99 28.15
CA GLY A 293 -1.00 14.10 26.99
C GLY A 293 -0.47 14.75 25.72
N ALA A 294 -0.45 14.01 24.61
CA ALA A 294 0.06 14.52 23.35
C ALA A 294 -1.02 15.29 22.57
N ASP A 295 -0.65 16.38 21.89
CA ASP A 295 -1.53 17.13 20.99
C ASP A 295 -2.09 16.25 19.87
N VAL A 296 -1.25 15.35 19.36
CA VAL A 296 -1.61 14.38 18.33
C VAL A 296 -1.16 12.98 18.75
N VAL A 297 -2.04 12.00 18.70
CA VAL A 297 -1.70 10.58 18.89
C VAL A 297 -2.05 9.82 17.62
N ILE A 298 -1.04 9.19 17.00
CA ILE A 298 -1.18 8.38 15.79
C ILE A 298 -1.14 6.91 16.18
N GLU A 299 -2.21 6.18 15.91
CA GLU A 299 -2.33 4.76 16.18
C GLU A 299 -2.05 3.97 14.90
N ALA A 300 -1.01 3.13 14.88
CA ALA A 300 -0.51 2.43 13.70
C ALA A 300 -0.44 0.89 13.86
N ILE A 301 -1.26 0.32 14.79
CA ILE A 301 -1.32 -1.12 15.06
C ILE A 301 -2.66 -1.71 14.59
N GLY A 302 -3.78 -1.04 14.91
CA GLY A 302 -5.12 -1.47 14.52
C GLY A 302 -5.80 -2.40 15.52
N ARG A 303 -5.53 -2.27 16.84
CA ARG A 303 -6.15 -3.10 17.90
C ARG A 303 -7.03 -2.27 18.82
N PRO A 304 -8.11 -2.84 19.38
CA PRO A 304 -8.98 -2.12 20.31
C PRO A 304 -8.25 -1.49 21.50
N GLU A 305 -7.27 -2.21 22.07
CA GLU A 305 -6.48 -1.75 23.21
C GLU A 305 -5.65 -0.52 22.85
N THR A 306 -4.99 -0.52 21.69
CA THR A 306 -4.15 0.59 21.24
C THR A 306 -4.98 1.79 20.78
N TYR A 307 -6.15 1.57 20.20
CA TYR A 307 -7.13 2.64 19.95
C TYR A 307 -7.57 3.32 21.25
N ARG A 308 -7.87 2.53 22.30
CA ARG A 308 -8.22 3.06 23.61
C ARG A 308 -7.05 3.80 24.25
N GLN A 309 -5.85 3.25 24.20
CA GLN A 309 -4.64 3.92 24.66
C GLN A 309 -4.44 5.26 23.96
N ALA A 310 -4.56 5.31 22.63
CA ALA A 310 -4.47 6.55 21.86
C ALA A 310 -5.48 7.60 22.30
N PHE A 311 -6.72 7.18 22.58
CA PHE A 311 -7.77 8.09 23.05
C PHE A 311 -7.42 8.72 24.41
N TYR A 312 -6.88 7.94 25.34
CA TYR A 312 -6.56 8.45 26.68
C TYR A 312 -5.19 9.12 26.78
N ALA A 313 -4.27 8.83 25.85
CA ALA A 313 -2.93 9.44 25.81
C ALA A 313 -2.90 10.84 25.20
N ARG A 314 -3.97 11.25 24.49
CA ARG A 314 -4.03 12.60 23.93
C ARG A 314 -4.41 13.66 24.96
N ASP A 315 -3.97 14.88 24.74
CA ASP A 315 -4.39 16.05 25.50
C ASP A 315 -5.87 16.38 25.33
N LEU A 316 -6.39 17.28 26.13
CA LEU A 316 -7.72 17.89 25.93
C LEU A 316 -7.75 18.61 24.59
N ALA A 317 -8.86 18.45 23.87
CA ALA A 317 -9.01 18.92 22.49
C ALA A 317 -7.99 18.39 21.46
N GLY A 318 -7.10 17.47 21.84
CA GLY A 318 -6.12 16.84 20.94
C GLY A 318 -6.76 15.94 19.88
N THR A 319 -5.95 15.46 18.94
CA THR A 319 -6.43 14.61 17.83
C THR A 319 -5.85 13.21 17.94
N VAL A 320 -6.72 12.19 17.83
CA VAL A 320 -6.32 10.80 17.56
C VAL A 320 -6.45 10.53 16.06
N VAL A 321 -5.41 9.97 15.46
CA VAL A 321 -5.39 9.54 14.06
C VAL A 321 -5.26 8.02 14.01
N LEU A 322 -6.23 7.36 13.39
CA LEU A 322 -6.29 5.92 13.22
C LEU A 322 -5.73 5.56 11.85
N VAL A 323 -4.55 4.96 11.82
CA VAL A 323 -3.89 4.46 10.61
C VAL A 323 -3.87 2.93 10.58
N GLY A 324 -3.74 2.31 11.76
CA GLY A 324 -3.85 0.86 11.91
C GLY A 324 -5.24 0.37 11.47
N VAL A 325 -5.28 -0.67 10.63
CA VAL A 325 -6.54 -1.16 10.06
C VAL A 325 -7.13 -2.25 10.95
N PRO A 326 -8.32 -2.02 11.56
CA PRO A 326 -8.97 -3.02 12.40
C PRO A 326 -9.70 -4.08 11.56
N THR A 327 -9.91 -5.27 12.14
CA THR A 327 -10.82 -6.26 11.55
C THR A 327 -12.29 -5.90 11.80
N PRO A 328 -13.24 -6.45 11.00
CA PRO A 328 -14.68 -6.08 11.09
C PRO A 328 -15.32 -6.29 12.46
N ASP A 329 -14.82 -7.24 13.25
CA ASP A 329 -15.41 -7.59 14.56
C ASP A 329 -14.84 -6.79 15.72
N MET A 330 -13.77 -6.04 15.50
CA MET A 330 -13.16 -5.23 16.56
C MET A 330 -14.04 -4.08 16.98
N ARG A 331 -14.08 -3.81 18.29
CA ARG A 331 -14.88 -2.75 18.93
C ARG A 331 -14.03 -2.07 19.99
N ILE A 332 -14.25 -0.77 20.16
CA ILE A 332 -13.77 -0.04 21.32
C ILE A 332 -14.96 0.42 22.15
N ASP A 333 -14.81 0.37 23.47
CA ASP A 333 -15.77 0.92 24.41
C ASP A 333 -15.17 2.16 25.07
N LEU A 334 -15.82 3.30 24.87
CA LEU A 334 -15.44 4.59 25.43
C LEU A 334 -16.64 5.20 26.15
N PRO A 335 -16.54 5.52 27.47
CA PRO A 335 -17.60 6.22 28.19
C PRO A 335 -17.93 7.55 27.50
N LEU A 336 -19.20 7.82 27.26
CA LEU A 336 -19.64 9.03 26.57
C LEU A 336 -19.24 10.31 27.30
N LEU A 337 -19.15 10.28 28.62
CA LEU A 337 -18.69 11.41 29.41
C LEU A 337 -17.20 11.74 29.12
N ASP A 338 -16.36 10.71 28.93
CA ASP A 338 -14.95 10.90 28.57
C ASP A 338 -14.82 11.49 27.16
N VAL A 339 -15.66 10.99 26.21
CA VAL A 339 -15.68 11.55 24.85
C VAL A 339 -16.09 13.01 24.85
N PHE A 340 -17.15 13.35 25.60
CA PHE A 340 -17.65 14.72 25.73
C PHE A 340 -16.66 15.64 26.45
N GLY A 341 -16.13 15.19 27.60
CA GLY A 341 -15.28 16.02 28.46
C GLY A 341 -13.89 16.29 27.90
N ARG A 342 -13.35 15.36 27.10
CA ARG A 342 -12.02 15.55 26.51
C ARG A 342 -12.04 16.38 25.22
N GLY A 343 -13.17 16.50 24.54
CA GLY A 343 -13.27 17.22 23.26
C GLY A 343 -12.37 16.64 22.17
N GLY A 344 -11.92 17.48 21.25
CA GLY A 344 -10.98 17.11 20.20
C GLY A 344 -11.57 16.25 19.10
N ALA A 345 -10.70 15.47 18.43
CA ALA A 345 -11.09 14.67 17.28
C ALA A 345 -10.56 13.24 17.32
N LEU A 346 -11.33 12.32 16.72
CA LEU A 346 -10.90 10.99 16.34
C LEU A 346 -11.09 10.89 14.83
N LYS A 347 -10.00 10.74 14.07
CA LYS A 347 -9.99 10.72 12.62
C LYS A 347 -9.38 9.42 12.11
N SER A 348 -9.91 8.89 11.00
CA SER A 348 -9.22 7.85 10.24
C SER A 348 -8.31 8.50 9.20
N SER A 349 -7.18 7.85 8.94
CA SER A 349 -6.24 8.26 7.91
C SER A 349 -6.22 7.22 6.80
N TRP A 350 -7.02 7.45 5.77
CA TRP A 350 -7.01 6.63 4.57
C TRP A 350 -5.78 6.94 3.72
N TYR A 351 -4.81 6.02 3.70
CA TYR A 351 -3.60 6.20 2.90
C TYR A 351 -2.94 7.58 3.14
N GLY A 352 -2.97 8.04 4.41
CA GLY A 352 -2.43 9.35 4.77
C GLY A 352 -3.21 10.54 4.21
N ASP A 353 -4.49 10.39 3.88
CA ASP A 353 -5.26 11.38 3.11
C ASP A 353 -4.49 11.89 1.88
N CYS A 354 -3.77 10.95 1.24
CA CYS A 354 -2.87 11.20 0.13
C CYS A 354 -3.63 11.52 -1.16
N LEU A 355 -3.07 12.45 -1.91
CA LEU A 355 -3.34 12.63 -3.32
C LEU A 355 -2.00 12.41 -4.06
N PRO A 356 -1.78 11.24 -4.68
CA PRO A 356 -0.48 10.86 -5.21
C PRO A 356 0.17 11.89 -6.14
N GLU A 357 -0.59 12.47 -7.06
CA GLU A 357 -0.11 13.50 -7.99
C GLU A 357 0.37 14.78 -7.29
N ARG A 358 -0.18 15.10 -6.09
CA ARG A 358 0.24 16.23 -5.27
C ARG A 358 1.43 15.88 -4.39
N ASP A 359 1.38 14.71 -3.73
CA ASP A 359 2.24 14.40 -2.60
C ASP A 359 3.55 13.72 -3.02
N PHE A 360 3.50 12.76 -3.97
CA PHE A 360 4.68 11.98 -4.34
C PHE A 360 5.81 12.84 -4.93
N PRO A 361 5.57 13.77 -5.88
CA PRO A 361 6.65 14.60 -6.40
C PRO A 361 7.33 15.43 -5.30
N VAL A 362 6.55 16.01 -4.38
CA VAL A 362 7.07 16.81 -3.27
C VAL A 362 7.93 15.97 -2.32
N LEU A 363 7.46 14.77 -1.95
CA LEU A 363 8.20 13.86 -1.06
C LEU A 363 9.48 13.34 -1.73
N ILE A 364 9.44 13.05 -3.02
CA ILE A 364 10.64 12.66 -3.79
C ILE A 364 11.63 13.82 -3.89
N ASP A 365 11.18 15.06 -4.09
CA ASP A 365 12.07 16.21 -4.09
C ASP A 365 12.75 16.42 -2.71
N LEU A 366 12.00 16.24 -1.62
CA LEU A 366 12.56 16.29 -0.27
C LEU A 366 13.59 15.15 -0.04
N TYR A 367 13.32 13.97 -0.56
CA TYR A 367 14.24 12.84 -0.54
C TYR A 367 15.54 13.16 -1.30
N LEU A 368 15.44 13.65 -2.52
CA LEU A 368 16.60 13.99 -3.35
C LEU A 368 17.43 15.16 -2.76
N GLN A 369 16.80 16.03 -1.96
CA GLN A 369 17.48 17.08 -1.20
C GLN A 369 18.14 16.56 0.11
N GLY A 370 18.00 15.28 0.45
CA GLY A 370 18.49 14.71 1.71
C GLY A 370 17.71 15.13 2.96
N ARG A 371 16.52 15.72 2.78
CA ARG A 371 15.65 16.20 3.87
C ARG A 371 14.67 15.13 4.36
N LEU A 372 14.46 14.09 3.57
CA LEU A 372 13.56 12.97 3.85
C LEU A 372 14.34 11.64 3.66
N PRO A 373 14.81 10.98 4.72
CA PRO A 373 15.69 9.81 4.64
C PRO A 373 14.89 8.53 4.34
N LEU A 374 14.27 8.44 3.17
CA LEU A 374 13.43 7.30 2.78
C LEU A 374 14.22 5.99 2.65
N GLU A 375 15.54 6.04 2.39
CA GLU A 375 16.39 4.85 2.38
C GLU A 375 16.38 4.09 3.71
N ALA A 376 16.16 4.78 4.83
CA ALA A 376 16.12 4.15 6.15
C ALA A 376 15.00 3.10 6.29
N PHE A 377 13.99 3.13 5.43
CA PHE A 377 12.92 2.13 5.41
C PHE A 377 13.31 0.85 4.67
N VAL A 378 14.29 0.88 3.78
CA VAL A 378 14.76 -0.29 3.03
C VAL A 378 15.70 -1.10 3.90
N SER A 379 15.22 -2.16 4.54
CA SER A 379 16.05 -3.04 5.38
C SER A 379 16.91 -3.98 4.53
N GLU A 380 16.38 -4.45 3.41
CA GLU A 380 17.07 -5.33 2.47
C GLU A 380 16.46 -5.24 1.07
N THR A 381 17.25 -5.60 0.07
CA THR A 381 16.77 -5.86 -1.29
C THR A 381 16.87 -7.35 -1.59
N ILE A 382 15.85 -7.90 -2.25
CA ILE A 382 15.73 -9.33 -2.55
C ILE A 382 15.39 -9.56 -4.02
N GLY A 383 15.66 -10.76 -4.52
CA GLY A 383 15.12 -11.22 -5.81
C GLY A 383 13.63 -11.58 -5.70
N ILE A 384 12.98 -11.73 -6.85
CA ILE A 384 11.55 -12.07 -6.94
C ILE A 384 11.22 -13.44 -6.30
N ASP A 385 12.17 -14.33 -6.18
CA ASP A 385 12.07 -15.65 -5.54
C ASP A 385 12.15 -15.59 -4.00
N GLY A 386 12.55 -14.44 -3.44
CA GLY A 386 12.71 -14.25 -1.99
C GLY A 386 11.44 -13.81 -1.23
N ILE A 387 10.29 -13.67 -1.89
CA ILE A 387 9.08 -13.05 -1.31
C ILE A 387 8.51 -13.86 -0.13
N GLU A 388 8.49 -15.20 -0.21
CA GLU A 388 7.99 -16.04 0.89
C GLU A 388 8.83 -15.87 2.17
N ASP A 389 10.15 -15.78 2.01
CA ASP A 389 11.09 -15.53 3.11
C ASP A 389 10.91 -14.12 3.69
N ALA A 390 10.66 -13.13 2.82
CA ALA A 390 10.39 -11.77 3.24
C ALA A 390 9.11 -11.66 4.07
N PHE A 391 8.05 -12.41 3.73
CA PHE A 391 6.84 -12.49 4.56
C PHE A 391 7.16 -13.04 5.95
N ALA A 392 7.93 -14.13 6.03
CA ALA A 392 8.33 -14.71 7.32
C ALA A 392 9.17 -13.73 8.17
N LYS A 393 10.11 -12.99 7.57
CA LYS A 393 10.89 -11.95 8.28
C LYS A 393 10.01 -10.81 8.77
N MET A 394 9.07 -10.38 7.95
CA MET A 394 8.11 -9.32 8.29
C MET A 394 7.22 -9.72 9.47
N GLU A 395 6.70 -10.97 9.51
CA GLU A 395 5.92 -11.48 10.65
C GLU A 395 6.72 -11.53 11.94
N ARG A 396 8.02 -11.85 11.87
CA ARG A 396 8.92 -11.82 13.03
C ARG A 396 9.39 -10.41 13.41
N GLY A 397 8.99 -9.38 12.63
CA GLY A 397 9.37 -7.98 12.87
C GLY A 397 10.87 -7.73 12.72
N GLU A 398 11.55 -8.46 11.85
CA GLU A 398 12.99 -8.36 11.62
C GLU A 398 13.38 -7.26 10.63
N VAL A 399 12.42 -6.78 9.85
CA VAL A 399 12.61 -5.79 8.78
C VAL A 399 11.55 -4.69 8.85
N LEU A 400 11.91 -3.46 8.47
CA LEU A 400 10.95 -2.39 8.17
C LEU A 400 10.31 -2.64 6.81
N ARG A 401 11.13 -2.83 5.78
CA ARG A 401 10.71 -3.24 4.42
C ARG A 401 11.79 -4.09 3.76
N SER A 402 11.38 -5.25 3.24
CA SER A 402 12.10 -5.95 2.18
C SER A 402 11.62 -5.40 0.85
N VAL A 403 12.51 -5.19 -0.10
CA VAL A 403 12.18 -4.66 -1.42
C VAL A 403 12.63 -5.62 -2.50
N VAL A 404 11.70 -6.07 -3.33
CA VAL A 404 11.99 -6.89 -4.51
C VAL A 404 12.56 -5.99 -5.60
N THR A 405 13.72 -6.35 -6.15
CA THR A 405 14.29 -5.71 -7.34
C THR A 405 13.99 -6.55 -8.58
N LEU A 406 13.52 -5.89 -9.64
CA LEU A 406 13.07 -6.47 -10.90
C LEU A 406 13.83 -5.77 -12.03
N GLY A 407 14.88 -6.37 -12.56
CA GLY A 407 15.69 -5.73 -13.61
C GLY A 407 16.75 -6.63 -14.17
#